data_3f38192d45f81128aa8e0104d5c8b3ba
#
_entry.id   3f38192d45f81128aa8e0104d5c8b3ba
#
_cell.length_a   1.000
_cell.length_b   1.000
_cell.length_c   1.000
_cell.angle_alpha   90.00
_cell.angle_beta   90.00
_cell.angle_gamma   90.00
#
_symmetry.space_group_name_H-M   'P 1'
#
loop_
_entity.id
_entity.type
_entity.pdbx_description
1 polymer ?
#
loop_
_entity_poly.entity_id
_entity_poly.type
_entity_poly.pdbx_seq_one_letter_code
_entity_poly.pdbx_strand_id
1 'polypeptide(L)'
;QFSISRFYPALKNCLKPVRGSAPSLEEGQAILRMCALIAGSEAAFWERPFVAFQYCALVSPLTMDVESTERLLRYTEWRVPSFGISVPNAGLTSPLTLLGTVAQCNAEFLAETVLVQMVRPGTPRVYDTLPTVADMRTVAFAPGGIESGILVMGCVQMARFYNVPSSAFVGQTNAKLNDAQSGYETGMSTVAALLGGVDLMTMGGLLDAMMTFDYAKLAIDGEIALMLKRVARGLEFGEENLALDALAEAGPGGSFVESRHTLKRARTAALLPRIADRASRPRWQSEGALDSQARALKQVRDILRRDNPAVFSPDVDALIRARFQNLVAGDSCPLGAEVVDGAGMP
;
A
#
# COMPACT_ATOMS: atom_id res chain seq x y z
N GLN A 1 -18.24 -10.39 12.40
CA GLN A 1 -18.18 -11.22 11.15
C GLN A 1 -17.64 -10.47 9.94
N PHE A 2 -17.82 -9.15 9.87
CA PHE A 2 -17.38 -8.34 8.71
C PHE A 2 -15.87 -8.43 8.47
N SER A 3 -15.06 -8.27 9.51
CA SER A 3 -13.60 -8.32 9.37
C SER A 3 -13.08 -9.72 9.08
N ILE A 4 -13.71 -10.75 9.64
CA ILE A 4 -13.35 -12.15 9.36
C ILE A 4 -13.54 -12.43 7.87
N SER A 5 -14.67 -11.98 7.29
CA SER A 5 -14.97 -12.11 5.86
C SER A 5 -14.01 -11.30 4.95
N ARG A 6 -13.27 -10.33 5.49
CA ARG A 6 -12.21 -9.60 4.74
C ARG A 6 -10.84 -10.28 4.86
N PHE A 7 -10.51 -10.80 6.06
CA PHE A 7 -9.24 -11.49 6.27
C PHE A 7 -9.19 -12.84 5.56
N TYR A 8 -10.28 -13.59 5.55
CA TYR A 8 -10.32 -14.92 4.95
C TYR A 8 -9.93 -14.92 3.46
N PRO A 9 -10.55 -14.14 2.54
CA PRO A 9 -10.13 -14.12 1.15
C PRO A 9 -8.71 -13.55 0.97
N ALA A 10 -8.30 -12.58 1.79
CA ALA A 10 -6.94 -12.07 1.74
C ALA A 10 -5.91 -13.14 2.10
N LEU A 11 -6.14 -13.91 3.17
CA LEU A 11 -5.28 -15.01 3.59
C LEU A 11 -5.30 -16.19 2.61
N LYS A 12 -6.45 -16.45 1.97
CA LYS A 12 -6.58 -17.52 0.97
C LYS A 12 -5.85 -17.22 -0.33
N ASN A 13 -5.77 -15.93 -0.71
CA ASN A 13 -5.30 -15.52 -2.03
C ASN A 13 -3.96 -14.75 -2.01
N CYS A 14 -3.34 -14.54 -0.85
CA CYS A 14 -2.09 -13.81 -0.73
C CYS A 14 -1.05 -14.59 0.05
N LEU A 15 0.15 -14.75 -0.55
CA LEU A 15 1.31 -15.40 0.07
C LEU A 15 2.11 -14.47 0.98
N LYS A 16 1.72 -13.20 1.08
CA LYS A 16 2.41 -12.20 1.91
C LYS A 16 1.63 -11.95 3.20
N PRO A 17 2.28 -11.43 4.24
CA PRO A 17 1.59 -11.02 5.45
C PRO A 17 0.43 -10.06 5.15
N VAL A 18 -0.69 -10.26 5.84
CA VAL A 18 -1.91 -9.47 5.68
C VAL A 18 -2.05 -8.50 6.84
N ARG A 19 -2.25 -7.23 6.55
CA ARG A 19 -2.53 -6.18 7.52
C ARG A 19 -3.97 -5.69 7.35
N GLY A 20 -4.69 -5.54 8.45
CA GLY A 20 -6.06 -5.05 8.42
C GLY A 20 -6.59 -4.66 9.79
N SER A 21 -7.80 -4.11 9.83
CA SER A 21 -8.47 -3.71 11.08
C SER A 21 -9.46 -4.75 11.54
N ALA A 22 -9.54 -4.97 12.83
CA ALA A 22 -10.64 -5.66 13.48
C ALA A 22 -11.39 -4.65 14.38
N PRO A 23 -12.70 -4.43 14.18
CA PRO A 23 -13.45 -3.39 14.89
C PRO A 23 -13.67 -3.73 16.36
N SER A 24 -13.61 -5.01 16.74
CA SER A 24 -13.72 -5.46 18.13
C SER A 24 -12.64 -6.45 18.50
N LEU A 25 -12.41 -6.63 19.79
CA LEU A 25 -11.49 -7.64 20.33
C LEU A 25 -11.95 -9.06 19.98
N GLU A 26 -13.26 -9.29 19.97
CA GLU A 26 -13.84 -10.59 19.62
C GLU A 26 -13.52 -10.98 18.17
N GLU A 27 -13.71 -10.04 17.21
CA GLU A 27 -13.34 -10.27 15.82
C GLU A 27 -11.83 -10.45 15.66
N GLY A 28 -11.01 -9.67 16.40
CA GLY A 28 -9.56 -9.86 16.43
C GLY A 28 -9.16 -11.26 16.87
N GLN A 29 -9.72 -11.76 17.97
CA GLN A 29 -9.48 -13.13 18.43
C GLN A 29 -9.96 -14.20 17.42
N ALA A 30 -11.10 -13.95 16.77
CA ALA A 30 -11.60 -14.86 15.75
C ALA A 30 -10.66 -14.94 14.54
N ILE A 31 -10.09 -13.82 14.10
CA ILE A 31 -9.06 -13.80 13.05
C ILE A 31 -7.80 -14.56 13.50
N LEU A 32 -7.35 -14.39 14.74
CA LEU A 32 -6.19 -15.12 15.26
C LEU A 32 -6.45 -16.63 15.33
N ARG A 33 -7.65 -17.05 15.74
CA ARG A 33 -8.05 -18.47 15.67
C ARG A 33 -8.05 -19.02 14.24
N MET A 34 -8.48 -18.25 13.26
CA MET A 34 -8.38 -18.61 11.84
C MET A 34 -6.93 -18.77 11.42
N CYS A 35 -6.06 -17.85 11.81
CA CYS A 35 -4.63 -17.91 11.51
C CYS A 35 -3.96 -19.14 12.14
N ALA A 36 -4.35 -19.53 13.34
CA ALA A 36 -3.87 -20.76 13.98
C ALA A 36 -4.26 -22.02 13.19
N LEU A 37 -5.49 -22.08 12.63
CA LEU A 37 -5.89 -23.16 11.74
C LEU A 37 -5.04 -23.21 10.47
N ILE A 38 -4.77 -22.04 9.86
CA ILE A 38 -3.93 -21.92 8.65
C ILE A 38 -2.48 -22.36 8.94
N ALA A 39 -1.94 -21.98 10.11
CA ALA A 39 -0.58 -22.35 10.53
C ALA A 39 -0.46 -23.82 10.99
N GLY A 40 -1.58 -24.51 11.21
CA GLY A 40 -1.64 -25.86 11.75
C GLY A 40 -1.67 -25.94 13.28
N SER A 41 -1.26 -24.91 13.98
CA SER A 41 -1.38 -24.76 15.44
C SER A 41 -1.23 -23.31 15.88
N GLU A 42 -1.65 -23.01 17.09
CA GLU A 42 -1.42 -21.70 17.72
C GLU A 42 0.09 -21.42 17.90
N ALA A 43 0.85 -22.41 18.34
CA ALA A 43 2.30 -22.27 18.51
C ALA A 43 3.02 -21.93 17.20
N ALA A 44 2.69 -22.63 16.11
CA ALA A 44 3.27 -22.36 14.79
C ALA A 44 2.91 -20.97 14.27
N PHE A 45 1.69 -20.50 14.55
CA PHE A 45 1.32 -19.12 14.19
C PHE A 45 2.15 -18.08 14.96
N TRP A 46 2.34 -18.27 16.27
CA TRP A 46 3.11 -17.33 17.08
C TRP A 46 4.62 -17.36 16.83
N GLU A 47 5.14 -18.46 16.33
CA GLU A 47 6.52 -18.53 15.87
C GLU A 47 6.76 -17.65 14.63
N ARG A 48 5.77 -17.58 13.72
CA ARG A 48 5.86 -16.80 12.49
C ARG A 48 4.52 -16.15 12.15
N PRO A 49 4.11 -15.08 12.84
CA PRO A 49 2.85 -14.42 12.56
C PRO A 49 2.82 -13.77 11.18
N PHE A 50 1.76 -14.04 10.44
CA PHE A 50 1.55 -13.54 9.07
C PHE A 50 0.37 -12.57 8.96
N VAL A 51 -0.16 -12.11 10.08
CA VAL A 51 -1.15 -11.03 10.16
C VAL A 51 -0.67 -9.93 11.08
N ALA A 52 -1.13 -8.71 10.80
CA ALA A 52 -0.95 -7.57 11.68
C ALA A 52 -2.28 -6.81 11.77
N PHE A 53 -2.58 -6.27 12.94
CA PHE A 53 -3.73 -5.41 13.13
C PHE A 53 -3.34 -3.94 13.02
N GLN A 54 -4.27 -3.13 12.52
CA GLN A 54 -4.16 -1.68 12.53
C GLN A 54 -5.34 -1.06 13.30
N TYR A 55 -5.06 0.04 13.96
CA TYR A 55 -6.04 0.79 14.74
C TYR A 55 -5.65 2.28 14.81
N CYS A 56 -6.60 3.13 15.20
CA CYS A 56 -6.36 4.53 15.55
C CYS A 56 -6.75 4.69 17.00
N ALA A 57 -5.83 4.53 17.94
CA ALA A 57 -6.11 4.74 19.37
C ALA A 57 -6.27 6.22 19.68
N LEU A 58 -5.61 7.08 18.91
CA LEU A 58 -5.75 8.52 18.99
C LEU A 58 -6.61 9.05 17.84
N VAL A 59 -7.69 9.71 18.19
CA VAL A 59 -8.48 10.55 17.31
C VAL A 59 -7.91 11.96 17.37
N SER A 60 -7.38 12.43 16.26
CA SER A 60 -6.84 13.79 16.18
C SER A 60 -7.94 14.85 16.34
N PRO A 61 -7.74 15.90 17.16
CA PRO A 61 -6.51 16.22 17.87
C PRO A 61 -6.40 15.55 19.27
N LEU A 62 -5.35 14.79 19.49
CA LEU A 62 -4.83 14.42 20.82
C LEU A 62 -5.84 13.72 21.77
N THR A 63 -6.90 13.09 21.25
CA THR A 63 -7.95 12.46 22.05
C THR A 63 -7.88 10.95 21.93
N MET A 64 -7.79 10.27 23.07
CA MET A 64 -7.83 8.80 23.09
C MET A 64 -9.26 8.29 22.98
N ASP A 65 -9.51 7.45 21.98
CA ASP A 65 -10.75 6.71 21.85
C ASP A 65 -10.74 5.47 22.76
N VAL A 66 -11.79 5.29 23.53
CA VAL A 66 -11.84 4.22 24.55
C VAL A 66 -11.70 2.84 23.94
N GLU A 67 -12.51 2.50 22.94
CA GLU A 67 -12.51 1.17 22.32
C GLU A 67 -11.21 0.88 21.57
N SER A 68 -10.67 1.88 20.85
CA SER A 68 -9.41 1.72 20.11
C SER A 68 -8.21 1.64 21.04
N THR A 69 -8.25 2.36 22.17
CA THR A 69 -7.23 2.26 23.23
C THR A 69 -7.29 0.87 23.88
N GLU A 70 -8.46 0.33 24.15
CA GLU A 70 -8.57 -1.04 24.65
C GLU A 70 -7.99 -2.06 23.66
N ARG A 71 -8.24 -1.91 22.35
CA ARG A 71 -7.61 -2.74 21.31
C ARG A 71 -6.08 -2.63 21.34
N LEU A 72 -5.54 -1.42 21.45
CA LEU A 72 -4.09 -1.18 21.60
C LEU A 72 -3.53 -1.98 22.79
N LEU A 73 -4.14 -1.87 23.96
CA LEU A 73 -3.68 -2.54 25.18
C LEU A 73 -3.72 -4.07 25.01
N ARG A 74 -4.84 -4.61 24.53
CA ARG A 74 -5.02 -6.07 24.33
C ARG A 74 -4.13 -6.64 23.24
N TYR A 75 -3.97 -5.96 22.10
CA TYR A 75 -3.04 -6.43 21.06
C TYR A 75 -1.59 -6.44 21.55
N THR A 76 -1.22 -5.48 22.41
CA THR A 76 0.09 -5.46 23.07
C THR A 76 0.26 -6.64 24.03
N GLU A 77 -0.73 -6.93 24.87
CA GLU A 77 -0.73 -8.10 25.76
C GLU A 77 -0.63 -9.42 24.99
N TRP A 78 -1.40 -9.56 23.90
CA TRP A 78 -1.41 -10.76 23.05
C TRP A 78 -0.16 -10.90 22.18
N ARG A 79 0.71 -9.89 22.13
CA ARG A 79 1.91 -9.86 21.26
C ARG A 79 1.60 -9.89 19.77
N VAL A 80 0.43 -9.43 19.37
CA VAL A 80 0.06 -9.35 17.97
C VAL A 80 0.83 -8.20 17.31
N PRO A 81 1.45 -8.42 16.13
CA PRO A 81 1.97 -7.32 15.35
C PRO A 81 0.87 -6.30 15.09
N SER A 82 1.09 -5.05 15.49
CA SER A 82 0.05 -4.03 15.41
C SER A 82 0.62 -2.65 15.07
N PHE A 83 -0.20 -1.87 14.37
CA PHE A 83 0.13 -0.55 13.86
C PHE A 83 -0.90 0.45 14.39
N GLY A 84 -0.47 1.36 15.24
CA GLY A 84 -1.25 2.52 15.65
C GLY A 84 -1.02 3.65 14.65
N ILE A 85 -2.10 4.12 14.02
CA ILE A 85 -2.03 5.12 12.96
C ILE A 85 -2.46 6.47 13.50
N SER A 86 -1.60 7.49 13.38
CA SER A 86 -1.95 8.88 13.60
C SER A 86 -2.46 9.51 12.30
N VAL A 87 -3.62 10.17 12.35
CA VAL A 87 -4.35 10.68 11.17
C VAL A 87 -4.72 12.16 11.32
N PRO A 88 -3.76 13.06 11.59
CA PRO A 88 -4.07 14.48 11.68
C PRO A 88 -4.33 15.09 10.30
N ASN A 89 -5.30 15.98 10.21
CA ASN A 89 -5.65 16.71 9.00
C ASN A 89 -5.41 18.21 9.20
N ALA A 90 -4.39 18.74 8.53
CA ALA A 90 -4.02 20.15 8.62
C ALA A 90 -5.18 21.07 8.24
N GLY A 91 -5.54 21.95 9.14
CA GLY A 91 -6.65 22.88 8.98
C GLY A 91 -8.00 22.38 9.55
N LEU A 92 -8.12 21.10 9.90
CA LEU A 92 -9.33 20.54 10.53
C LEU A 92 -9.03 19.94 11.92
N THR A 93 -8.18 18.93 11.95
CA THR A 93 -7.87 18.19 13.20
C THR A 93 -6.42 18.36 13.63
N SER A 94 -5.70 19.25 12.99
CA SER A 94 -4.36 19.72 13.38
C SER A 94 -4.13 21.16 12.90
N PRO A 95 -3.06 21.83 13.39
CA PRO A 95 -2.73 23.16 12.89
C PRO A 95 -2.57 23.16 11.37
N LEU A 96 -2.99 24.24 10.71
CA LEU A 96 -2.87 24.37 9.24
C LEU A 96 -1.40 24.38 8.77
N THR A 97 -0.48 24.80 9.62
CA THR A 97 0.94 24.77 9.30
C THR A 97 1.46 23.32 9.28
N LEU A 98 2.17 22.94 8.22
CA LEU A 98 2.65 21.57 8.04
C LEU A 98 3.55 21.12 9.21
N LEU A 99 4.44 22.00 9.68
CA LEU A 99 5.30 21.69 10.83
C LEU A 99 4.48 21.44 12.11
N GLY A 100 3.41 22.22 12.35
CA GLY A 100 2.49 22.01 13.48
C GLY A 100 1.77 20.66 13.38
N THR A 101 1.37 20.26 12.18
CA THR A 101 0.77 18.94 11.95
C THR A 101 1.75 17.80 12.22
N VAL A 102 3.02 17.93 11.77
CA VAL A 102 4.07 16.94 12.08
C VAL A 102 4.32 16.85 13.59
N ALA A 103 4.36 17.99 14.29
CA ALA A 103 4.54 18.02 15.75
C ALA A 103 3.38 17.32 16.48
N GLN A 104 2.14 17.54 16.06
CA GLN A 104 0.97 16.83 16.61
C GLN A 104 1.03 15.33 16.32
N CYS A 105 1.30 14.93 15.06
CA CYS A 105 1.45 13.53 14.69
C CYS A 105 2.50 12.83 15.56
N ASN A 106 3.61 13.51 15.83
CA ASN A 106 4.66 13.01 16.70
C ASN A 106 4.21 12.88 18.15
N ALA A 107 3.45 13.84 18.68
CA ALA A 107 2.92 13.75 20.03
C ALA A 107 1.94 12.57 20.18
N GLU A 108 1.08 12.35 19.20
CA GLU A 108 0.15 11.23 19.15
C GLU A 108 0.89 9.88 19.12
N PHE A 109 1.91 9.73 18.27
CA PHE A 109 2.75 8.53 18.22
C PHE A 109 3.46 8.27 19.57
N LEU A 110 4.00 9.30 20.21
CA LEU A 110 4.68 9.16 21.50
C LEU A 110 3.70 8.76 22.62
N ALA A 111 2.51 9.33 22.64
CA ALA A 111 1.48 8.99 23.63
C ALA A 111 1.09 7.50 23.53
N GLU A 112 0.82 6.99 22.31
CA GLU A 112 0.58 5.56 22.10
C GLU A 112 1.79 4.71 22.51
N THR A 113 3.00 5.16 22.18
CA THR A 113 4.22 4.43 22.51
C THR A 113 4.43 4.29 24.00
N VAL A 114 4.16 5.35 24.78
CA VAL A 114 4.20 5.29 26.24
C VAL A 114 3.25 4.21 26.76
N LEU A 115 1.99 4.20 26.32
CA LEU A 115 1.03 3.18 26.75
C LEU A 115 1.48 1.77 26.41
N VAL A 116 1.95 1.54 25.18
CA VAL A 116 2.44 0.23 24.74
C VAL A 116 3.62 -0.24 25.61
N GLN A 117 4.56 0.67 25.91
CA GLN A 117 5.72 0.32 26.73
C GLN A 117 5.36 0.14 28.21
N MET A 118 4.32 0.81 28.71
CA MET A 118 3.81 0.57 30.06
C MET A 118 3.15 -0.80 30.20
N VAL A 119 2.41 -1.24 29.18
CA VAL A 119 1.79 -2.59 29.17
C VAL A 119 2.86 -3.67 29.02
N ARG A 120 3.80 -3.45 28.12
CA ARG A 120 4.85 -4.40 27.83
C ARG A 120 6.12 -3.73 27.35
N PRO A 121 7.10 -3.55 28.25
CA PRO A 121 8.40 -2.98 27.89
C PRO A 121 9.08 -3.77 26.74
N GLY A 122 9.69 -3.07 25.80
CA GLY A 122 10.41 -3.66 24.67
C GLY A 122 9.50 -4.09 23.50
N THR A 123 8.19 -3.81 23.54
CA THR A 123 7.32 -4.06 22.38
C THR A 123 7.76 -3.22 21.18
N PRO A 124 8.04 -3.84 20.01
CA PRO A 124 8.41 -3.10 18.81
C PRO A 124 7.34 -2.11 18.38
N ARG A 125 7.77 -0.93 17.94
CA ARG A 125 6.88 0.12 17.42
C ARG A 125 7.22 0.43 15.98
N VAL A 126 6.19 0.79 15.22
CA VAL A 126 6.30 1.37 13.88
C VAL A 126 5.67 2.75 13.92
N TYR A 127 6.37 3.76 13.42
CA TYR A 127 5.82 5.10 13.25
C TYR A 127 4.87 5.07 12.04
N ASP A 128 3.59 4.82 12.29
CA ASP A 128 2.58 4.67 11.24
C ASP A 128 1.69 5.91 11.16
N THR A 129 1.49 6.45 9.97
CA THR A 129 0.90 7.78 9.82
C THR A 129 0.12 7.97 8.52
N LEU A 130 -0.93 8.78 8.59
CA LEU A 130 -1.69 9.31 7.46
C LEU A 130 -1.94 10.82 7.68
N PRO A 131 -0.90 11.64 7.71
CA PRO A 131 -1.10 13.08 7.81
C PRO A 131 -1.56 13.63 6.46
N THR A 132 -2.58 14.48 6.50
CA THR A 132 -3.21 15.03 5.30
C THR A 132 -3.46 16.52 5.45
N VAL A 133 -3.98 17.14 4.40
CA VAL A 133 -4.44 18.54 4.44
C VAL A 133 -5.93 18.61 4.13
N ALA A 134 -6.57 19.69 4.55
CA ALA A 134 -7.89 20.06 4.09
C ALA A 134 -7.78 21.07 2.92
N ASP A 135 -8.66 20.98 1.94
CA ASP A 135 -8.88 22.08 1.02
C ASP A 135 -9.69 23.16 1.75
N MET A 136 -9.03 24.23 2.15
CA MET A 136 -9.66 25.30 2.93
C MET A 136 -10.72 26.10 2.21
N ARG A 137 -10.87 25.92 0.88
CA ARG A 137 -11.95 26.53 0.10
C ARG A 137 -13.28 25.81 0.30
N THR A 138 -13.23 24.51 0.50
CA THR A 138 -14.40 23.62 0.61
C THR A 138 -14.50 22.95 1.98
N VAL A 139 -13.49 23.11 2.81
CA VAL A 139 -13.33 22.44 4.12
C VAL A 139 -13.37 20.91 3.97
N ALA A 140 -12.93 20.40 2.80
CA ALA A 140 -12.97 18.99 2.47
C ALA A 140 -11.63 18.30 2.76
N PHE A 141 -11.70 17.04 3.13
CA PHE A 141 -10.55 16.16 3.26
C PHE A 141 -9.84 15.99 1.90
N ALA A 142 -8.58 16.38 1.82
CA ALA A 142 -7.82 16.44 0.58
C ALA A 142 -6.51 15.62 0.64
N PRO A 143 -6.59 14.28 0.79
CA PRO A 143 -5.41 13.43 0.89
C PRO A 143 -4.55 13.40 -0.38
N GLY A 144 -5.11 13.77 -1.55
CA GLY A 144 -4.37 13.91 -2.81
C GLY A 144 -3.49 15.15 -2.89
N GLY A 145 -3.60 16.10 -1.95
CA GLY A 145 -2.74 17.29 -1.90
C GLY A 145 -1.26 16.90 -1.74
N ILE A 146 -0.38 17.61 -2.46
CA ILE A 146 1.07 17.36 -2.41
C ILE A 146 1.65 17.56 -1.00
N GLU A 147 1.02 18.40 -0.20
CA GLU A 147 1.38 18.65 1.19
C GLU A 147 1.31 17.38 2.03
N SER A 148 0.42 16.43 1.72
CA SER A 148 0.37 15.12 2.38
C SER A 148 1.69 14.36 2.20
N GLY A 149 2.29 14.42 1.03
CA GLY A 149 3.62 13.86 0.77
C GLY A 149 4.73 14.54 1.60
N ILE A 150 4.67 15.88 1.71
CA ILE A 150 5.62 16.67 2.53
C ILE A 150 5.48 16.32 4.02
N LEU A 151 4.24 16.20 4.50
CA LEU A 151 3.95 15.79 5.88
C LEU A 151 4.51 14.41 6.19
N VAL A 152 4.35 13.45 5.27
CA VAL A 152 4.96 12.11 5.40
C VAL A 152 6.47 12.20 5.49
N MET A 153 7.14 13.02 4.67
CA MET A 153 8.60 13.23 4.77
C MET A 153 9.00 13.70 6.16
N GLY A 154 8.27 14.66 6.74
CA GLY A 154 8.53 15.15 8.10
C GLY A 154 8.35 14.04 9.15
N CYS A 155 7.27 13.27 9.07
CA CYS A 155 7.00 12.15 9.98
C CYS A 155 8.06 11.04 9.86
N VAL A 156 8.54 10.74 8.67
CA VAL A 156 9.63 9.76 8.46
C VAL A 156 10.94 10.24 9.10
N GLN A 157 11.24 11.55 9.06
CA GLN A 157 12.40 12.08 9.77
C GLN A 157 12.28 11.90 11.28
N MET A 158 11.07 12.06 11.85
CA MET A 158 10.83 11.78 13.27
C MET A 158 10.99 10.29 13.59
N ALA A 159 10.51 9.39 12.73
CA ALA A 159 10.72 7.96 12.89
C ALA A 159 12.22 7.60 12.95
N ARG A 160 13.02 8.19 12.05
CA ARG A 160 14.49 8.03 12.05
C ARG A 160 15.14 8.58 13.30
N PHE A 161 14.68 9.74 13.79
CA PHE A 161 15.18 10.32 15.04
C PHE A 161 14.99 9.36 16.23
N TYR A 162 13.86 8.63 16.29
CA TYR A 162 13.60 7.61 17.30
C TYR A 162 14.19 6.24 16.98
N ASN A 163 14.81 6.08 15.82
CA ASN A 163 15.31 4.80 15.32
C ASN A 163 14.25 3.69 15.30
N VAL A 164 13.06 4.03 14.81
CA VAL A 164 11.95 3.09 14.60
C VAL A 164 11.58 3.03 13.12
N PRO A 165 11.11 1.89 12.60
CA PRO A 165 10.60 1.79 11.25
C PRO A 165 9.43 2.74 11.02
N SER A 166 9.31 3.25 9.80
CA SER A 166 8.25 4.14 9.37
C SER A 166 7.25 3.44 8.44
N SER A 167 5.98 3.76 8.61
CA SER A 167 4.91 3.36 7.71
C SER A 167 4.02 4.56 7.41
N ALA A 168 3.57 4.68 6.16
CA ALA A 168 2.67 5.76 5.79
C ALA A 168 1.64 5.32 4.75
N PHE A 169 0.44 5.86 4.88
CA PHE A 169 -0.55 5.82 3.82
C PHE A 169 -0.24 6.93 2.83
N VAL A 170 0.02 6.57 1.59
CA VAL A 170 0.46 7.46 0.52
C VAL A 170 -0.23 7.10 -0.80
N GLY A 171 -0.10 7.96 -1.80
CA GLY A 171 -0.70 7.69 -3.11
C GLY A 171 -2.21 7.82 -3.12
N GLN A 172 -2.76 8.52 -2.16
CA GLN A 172 -4.19 8.86 -2.12
C GLN A 172 -4.49 9.93 -3.17
N THR A 173 -5.73 9.95 -3.65
CA THR A 173 -6.20 10.93 -4.64
C THR A 173 -7.60 11.41 -4.31
N ASN A 174 -7.89 12.66 -4.65
CA ASN A 174 -9.24 13.21 -4.63
C ASN A 174 -9.96 13.04 -5.97
N ALA A 175 -9.30 12.48 -7.00
CA ALA A 175 -9.92 12.20 -8.29
C ALA A 175 -11.08 11.22 -8.13
N LYS A 176 -12.18 11.48 -8.83
CA LYS A 176 -13.38 10.62 -8.86
C LYS A 176 -13.28 9.56 -9.96
N LEU A 177 -12.41 9.80 -10.91
CA LEU A 177 -12.11 8.93 -12.04
C LEU A 177 -10.61 8.59 -12.05
N ASN A 178 -10.28 7.50 -12.72
CA ASN A 178 -8.89 7.11 -12.93
C ASN A 178 -8.28 7.85 -14.13
N ASP A 179 -8.12 9.16 -13.98
CA ASP A 179 -7.65 10.11 -14.98
C ASP A 179 -6.26 10.68 -14.67
N ALA A 180 -5.89 11.78 -15.31
CA ALA A 180 -4.62 12.44 -15.09
C ALA A 180 -4.44 12.91 -13.63
N GLN A 181 -5.52 13.40 -12.97
CA GLN A 181 -5.47 13.82 -11.58
C GLN A 181 -5.09 12.64 -10.67
N SER A 182 -5.74 11.51 -10.85
CA SER A 182 -5.42 10.27 -10.13
C SER A 182 -3.93 9.90 -10.28
N GLY A 183 -3.40 10.01 -11.49
CA GLY A 183 -2.01 9.68 -11.80
C GLY A 183 -1.00 10.60 -11.12
N TYR A 184 -1.16 11.94 -11.26
CA TYR A 184 -0.18 12.86 -10.69
C TYR A 184 -0.26 12.97 -9.16
N GLU A 185 -1.44 12.94 -8.55
CA GLU A 185 -1.58 12.97 -7.09
C GLU A 185 -0.92 11.73 -6.46
N THR A 186 -1.20 10.54 -6.99
CA THR A 186 -0.57 9.31 -6.54
C THR A 186 0.94 9.32 -6.76
N GLY A 187 1.37 9.66 -7.97
CA GLY A 187 2.78 9.64 -8.33
C GLY A 187 3.61 10.61 -7.51
N MET A 188 3.17 11.85 -7.36
CA MET A 188 3.91 12.89 -6.66
C MET A 188 4.02 12.62 -5.15
N SER A 189 2.92 12.24 -4.50
CA SER A 189 2.92 11.96 -3.06
C SER A 189 3.75 10.73 -2.70
N THR A 190 3.72 9.69 -3.53
CA THR A 190 4.52 8.48 -3.31
C THR A 190 6.02 8.71 -3.56
N VAL A 191 6.38 9.54 -4.56
CA VAL A 191 7.78 9.93 -4.78
C VAL A 191 8.29 10.77 -3.60
N ALA A 192 7.50 11.72 -3.09
CA ALA A 192 7.88 12.50 -1.91
C ALA A 192 8.15 11.58 -0.70
N ALA A 193 7.24 10.63 -0.41
CA ALA A 193 7.42 9.66 0.66
C ALA A 193 8.67 8.78 0.46
N LEU A 194 8.94 8.33 -0.77
CA LEU A 194 10.14 7.57 -1.10
C LEU A 194 11.41 8.37 -0.83
N LEU A 195 11.46 9.62 -1.26
CA LEU A 195 12.60 10.51 -1.03
C LEU A 195 12.77 10.83 0.46
N GLY A 196 11.68 10.90 1.22
CA GLY A 196 11.69 10.92 2.68
C GLY A 196 12.31 9.67 3.29
N GLY A 197 12.28 8.54 2.58
CA GLY A 197 12.85 7.25 2.97
C GLY A 197 11.91 6.44 3.86
N VAL A 198 10.61 6.48 3.59
CA VAL A 198 9.63 5.64 4.28
C VAL A 198 9.91 4.14 4.02
N ASP A 199 9.79 3.32 5.07
CA ASP A 199 10.09 1.89 4.99
C ASP A 199 8.91 1.09 4.44
N LEU A 200 7.67 1.45 4.77
CA LEU A 200 6.46 0.78 4.32
C LEU A 200 5.44 1.77 3.78
N MET A 201 5.04 1.60 2.53
CA MET A 201 3.98 2.38 1.89
C MET A 201 2.69 1.58 1.81
N THR A 202 1.60 2.12 2.37
CA THR A 202 0.25 1.61 2.15
C THR A 202 -0.39 2.44 1.07
N MET A 203 -0.58 1.84 -0.11
CA MET A 203 -1.12 2.50 -1.29
C MET A 203 -1.91 1.52 -2.17
N GLY A 204 -2.77 2.04 -3.01
CA GLY A 204 -3.33 1.31 -4.15
C GLY A 204 -4.85 1.19 -4.19
N GLY A 205 -5.38 1.43 -5.39
CA GLY A 205 -6.75 1.14 -5.76
C GLY A 205 -7.82 2.11 -5.24
N LEU A 206 -7.45 3.20 -4.57
CA LEU A 206 -8.42 4.11 -3.95
C LEU A 206 -8.56 5.41 -4.74
N LEU A 207 -9.81 5.79 -5.01
CA LEU A 207 -10.26 7.04 -5.59
C LEU A 207 -11.14 7.79 -4.59
N ASP A 208 -11.51 9.03 -4.93
CA ASP A 208 -12.45 9.86 -4.17
C ASP A 208 -12.12 9.93 -2.68
N ALA A 209 -10.90 10.35 -2.37
CA ALA A 209 -10.44 10.46 -0.98
C ALA A 209 -10.66 9.18 -0.15
N MET A 210 -10.36 8.03 -0.74
CA MET A 210 -10.50 6.67 -0.16
C MET A 210 -11.94 6.13 -0.08
N MET A 211 -12.91 6.80 -0.72
CA MET A 211 -14.32 6.37 -0.68
C MET A 211 -14.66 5.32 -1.74
N THR A 212 -13.85 5.21 -2.81
CA THR A 212 -14.11 4.30 -3.92
C THR A 212 -12.90 3.42 -4.20
N PHE A 213 -13.11 2.13 -4.39
CA PHE A 213 -12.08 1.19 -4.86
C PHE A 213 -12.26 0.91 -6.35
N ASP A 214 -11.16 0.99 -7.11
CA ASP A 214 -11.13 0.72 -8.54
C ASP A 214 -10.02 -0.27 -8.89
N TYR A 215 -10.35 -1.32 -9.65
CA TYR A 215 -9.43 -2.38 -10.02
C TYR A 215 -8.34 -1.92 -11.00
N ALA A 216 -8.69 -1.05 -11.95
CA ALA A 216 -7.71 -0.50 -12.88
C ALA A 216 -6.72 0.40 -12.14
N LYS A 217 -7.23 1.23 -11.21
CA LYS A 217 -6.41 2.04 -10.31
C LYS A 217 -5.43 1.17 -9.52
N LEU A 218 -5.88 0.07 -8.94
CA LEU A 218 -4.99 -0.84 -8.21
C LEU A 218 -3.86 -1.37 -9.10
N ALA A 219 -4.16 -1.75 -10.35
CA ALA A 219 -3.15 -2.24 -11.29
C ALA A 219 -2.16 -1.13 -11.70
N ILE A 220 -2.66 0.10 -11.94
CA ILE A 220 -1.82 1.27 -12.24
C ILE A 220 -0.93 1.62 -11.04
N ASP A 221 -1.49 1.63 -9.83
CA ASP A 221 -0.72 1.88 -8.60
C ASP A 221 0.35 0.80 -8.37
N GLY A 222 0.06 -0.44 -8.74
CA GLY A 222 1.04 -1.51 -8.77
C GLY A 222 2.22 -1.23 -9.72
N GLU A 223 1.96 -0.63 -10.89
CA GLU A 223 3.02 -0.19 -11.80
C GLU A 223 3.79 1.02 -11.24
N ILE A 224 3.10 1.99 -10.64
CA ILE A 224 3.74 3.11 -9.92
C ILE A 224 4.66 2.56 -8.82
N ALA A 225 4.23 1.56 -8.05
CA ALA A 225 5.07 0.93 -7.04
C ALA A 225 6.34 0.28 -7.63
N LEU A 226 6.28 -0.28 -8.84
CA LEU A 226 7.46 -0.78 -9.55
C LEU A 226 8.38 0.36 -9.99
N MET A 227 7.82 1.50 -10.44
CA MET A 227 8.59 2.70 -10.77
C MET A 227 9.31 3.25 -9.52
N LEU A 228 8.63 3.31 -8.36
CA LEU A 228 9.24 3.72 -7.09
C LEU A 228 10.40 2.81 -6.69
N LYS A 229 10.25 1.50 -6.81
CA LYS A 229 11.34 0.54 -6.57
C LYS A 229 12.52 0.76 -7.52
N ARG A 230 12.24 1.13 -8.78
CA ARG A 230 13.31 1.48 -9.74
C ARG A 230 14.03 2.76 -9.34
N VAL A 231 13.31 3.78 -8.85
CA VAL A 231 13.90 5.03 -8.32
C VAL A 231 14.75 4.74 -7.08
N ALA A 232 14.23 3.94 -6.14
CA ALA A 232 14.95 3.57 -4.92
C ALA A 232 16.29 2.85 -5.19
N ARG A 233 16.37 2.06 -6.27
CA ARG A 233 17.60 1.39 -6.69
C ARG A 233 18.66 2.37 -7.23
N GLY A 234 18.24 3.54 -7.73
CA GLY A 234 19.14 4.59 -8.21
C GLY A 234 19.99 4.17 -9.40
N LEU A 235 21.21 4.72 -9.45
CA LEU A 235 22.26 4.37 -10.41
C LEU A 235 23.20 3.32 -9.80
N GLU A 236 23.48 2.28 -10.53
CA GLU A 236 24.41 1.24 -10.11
C GLU A 236 25.83 1.65 -10.57
N PHE A 237 26.68 1.97 -9.60
CA PHE A 237 28.06 2.36 -9.85
C PHE A 237 28.94 1.11 -10.05
N GLY A 238 29.95 1.23 -10.92
CA GLY A 238 30.92 0.18 -11.21
C GLY A 238 31.43 0.28 -12.65
N GLU A 239 32.62 -0.24 -12.91
CA GLU A 239 33.27 -0.18 -14.24
C GLU A 239 32.39 -0.80 -15.32
N GLU A 240 31.77 -1.94 -15.03
CA GLU A 240 30.86 -2.62 -15.96
C GLU A 240 29.64 -1.75 -16.34
N ASN A 241 29.18 -0.90 -15.43
CA ASN A 241 28.02 -0.03 -15.65
C ASN A 241 28.40 1.30 -16.32
N LEU A 242 29.67 1.70 -16.28
CA LEU A 242 30.19 2.82 -17.07
C LEU A 242 30.26 2.49 -18.56
N ALA A 243 30.39 1.19 -18.91
CA ALA A 243 30.37 0.68 -20.28
C ALA A 243 31.36 1.38 -21.23
N LEU A 244 32.56 1.75 -20.75
CA LEU A 244 33.57 2.49 -21.52
C LEU A 244 33.97 1.73 -22.78
N ASP A 245 34.12 0.41 -22.72
CA ASP A 245 34.43 -0.41 -23.89
C ASP A 245 33.37 -0.30 -24.99
N ALA A 246 32.09 -0.33 -24.60
CA ALA A 246 30.98 -0.17 -25.54
C ALA A 246 30.93 1.24 -26.15
N LEU A 247 31.30 2.27 -25.35
CA LEU A 247 31.46 3.64 -25.86
C LEU A 247 32.59 3.73 -26.89
N ALA A 248 33.73 3.12 -26.59
CA ALA A 248 34.89 3.10 -27.50
C ALA A 248 34.61 2.31 -28.78
N GLU A 249 33.89 1.17 -28.67
CA GLU A 249 33.50 0.35 -29.84
C GLU A 249 32.52 1.09 -30.77
N ALA A 250 31.53 1.77 -30.20
CA ALA A 250 30.57 2.54 -30.99
C ALA A 250 31.20 3.76 -31.65
N GLY A 251 32.09 4.45 -30.96
CA GLY A 251 32.75 5.66 -31.45
C GLY A 251 31.82 6.83 -31.72
N PRO A 252 32.36 7.98 -32.19
CA PRO A 252 31.55 9.16 -32.50
C PRO A 252 30.58 8.90 -33.66
N GLY A 253 29.28 9.16 -33.44
CA GLY A 253 28.21 8.94 -34.43
C GLY A 253 27.79 7.49 -34.61
N GLY A 254 28.35 6.54 -33.84
CA GLY A 254 27.99 5.14 -33.89
C GLY A 254 26.65 4.81 -33.26
N SER A 255 26.23 3.52 -33.37
CA SER A 255 24.96 3.01 -32.84
C SER A 255 25.20 1.98 -31.74
N PHE A 256 24.36 2.02 -30.72
CA PHE A 256 24.35 1.03 -29.64
C PHE A 256 23.27 -0.05 -29.80
N VAL A 257 22.39 0.05 -30.80
CA VAL A 257 21.21 -0.82 -30.93
C VAL A 257 21.61 -2.29 -31.05
N GLU A 258 22.64 -2.58 -31.84
CA GLU A 258 23.11 -3.93 -32.08
C GLU A 258 24.34 -4.32 -31.23
N SER A 259 24.80 -3.41 -30.36
CA SER A 259 25.96 -3.69 -29.52
C SER A 259 25.71 -4.85 -28.57
N ARG A 260 26.75 -5.65 -28.31
CA ARG A 260 26.71 -6.76 -27.36
C ARG A 260 26.31 -6.28 -25.96
N HIS A 261 26.70 -5.08 -25.58
CA HIS A 261 26.33 -4.45 -24.31
C HIS A 261 24.82 -4.25 -24.24
N THR A 262 24.19 -3.64 -25.26
CA THR A 262 22.74 -3.41 -25.31
C THR A 262 21.96 -4.71 -25.27
N LEU A 263 22.35 -5.71 -26.08
CA LEU A 263 21.69 -7.02 -26.13
C LEU A 263 21.71 -7.71 -24.74
N LYS A 264 22.85 -7.66 -24.05
CA LYS A 264 23.01 -8.24 -22.69
C LYS A 264 22.11 -7.53 -21.66
N ARG A 265 21.93 -6.24 -21.79
CA ARG A 265 21.26 -5.37 -20.78
C ARG A 265 19.82 -4.98 -21.13
N ALA A 266 19.35 -5.24 -22.32
CA ALA A 266 18.05 -4.77 -22.84
C ALA A 266 16.84 -5.10 -21.94
N ARG A 267 16.88 -6.21 -21.21
CA ARG A 267 15.78 -6.65 -20.34
C ARG A 267 15.92 -6.20 -18.88
N THR A 268 17.06 -5.68 -18.47
CA THR A 268 17.38 -5.40 -17.05
C THR A 268 17.73 -3.95 -16.76
N ALA A 269 18.28 -3.22 -17.74
CA ALA A 269 18.74 -1.85 -17.54
C ALA A 269 17.60 -0.85 -17.28
N ALA A 270 16.46 -1.05 -17.94
CA ALA A 270 15.31 -0.19 -17.80
C ALA A 270 14.09 -0.96 -17.28
N LEU A 271 13.19 -0.24 -16.58
CA LEU A 271 11.89 -0.78 -16.22
C LEU A 271 11.05 -0.95 -17.49
N LEU A 272 10.62 -2.18 -17.74
CA LEU A 272 9.67 -2.48 -18.82
C LEU A 272 8.25 -2.41 -18.24
N PRO A 273 7.46 -1.38 -18.59
CA PRO A 273 6.11 -1.21 -18.08
C PRO A 273 5.18 -2.29 -18.62
N ARG A 274 4.12 -2.58 -17.88
CA ARG A 274 3.06 -3.52 -18.31
C ARG A 274 1.79 -2.78 -18.73
N ILE A 275 1.55 -1.60 -18.18
CA ILE A 275 0.37 -0.78 -18.43
C ILE A 275 0.74 0.45 -19.25
N ALA A 276 1.85 1.13 -18.92
CA ALA A 276 2.29 2.30 -19.69
C ALA A 276 2.72 1.87 -21.11
N ASP A 277 2.22 2.59 -22.11
CA ASP A 277 2.56 2.36 -23.52
C ASP A 277 3.92 3.01 -23.88
N ARG A 278 4.69 2.32 -24.68
CA ARG A 278 5.97 2.76 -25.27
C ARG A 278 6.02 2.49 -26.76
N ALA A 279 4.90 2.07 -27.37
CA ALA A 279 4.82 1.80 -28.80
C ALA A 279 4.83 3.08 -29.65
N SER A 280 5.15 2.93 -30.92
CA SER A 280 4.92 4.02 -31.87
C SER A 280 3.42 4.27 -32.06
N ARG A 281 3.04 5.50 -32.41
CA ARG A 281 1.62 5.85 -32.63
C ARG A 281 0.88 4.92 -33.61
N PRO A 282 1.45 4.56 -34.79
CA PRO A 282 0.80 3.60 -35.70
C PRO A 282 0.56 2.23 -35.08
N ARG A 283 1.52 1.74 -34.30
CA ARG A 283 1.38 0.47 -33.60
C ARG A 283 0.32 0.52 -32.51
N TRP A 284 0.31 1.57 -31.68
CA TRP A 284 -0.73 1.78 -30.67
C TRP A 284 -2.13 1.83 -31.29
N GLN A 285 -2.28 2.51 -32.44
CA GLN A 285 -3.54 2.55 -33.17
C GLN A 285 -3.97 1.18 -33.68
N SER A 286 -3.04 0.40 -34.26
CA SER A 286 -3.33 -0.96 -34.77
C SER A 286 -3.65 -1.95 -33.66
N GLU A 287 -3.18 -1.71 -32.42
CA GLU A 287 -3.44 -2.53 -31.23
C GLU A 287 -4.71 -2.07 -30.47
N GLY A 288 -5.54 -1.20 -31.06
CA GLY A 288 -6.85 -0.80 -30.55
C GLY A 288 -6.88 0.54 -29.82
N ALA A 289 -5.81 1.33 -29.86
CA ALA A 289 -5.71 2.68 -29.31
C ALA A 289 -6.13 2.79 -27.83
N LEU A 290 -5.86 1.75 -27.04
CA LEU A 290 -6.29 1.65 -25.65
C LEU A 290 -5.59 2.71 -24.78
N ASP A 291 -6.33 3.34 -23.88
CA ASP A 291 -5.80 4.17 -22.81
C ASP A 291 -5.23 3.32 -21.66
N SER A 292 -4.66 3.97 -20.64
CA SER A 292 -4.06 3.28 -19.49
C SER A 292 -5.08 2.52 -18.65
N GLN A 293 -6.29 3.02 -18.51
CA GLN A 293 -7.36 2.37 -17.76
C GLN A 293 -7.80 1.06 -18.44
N ALA A 294 -8.04 1.09 -19.75
CA ALA A 294 -8.41 -0.09 -20.52
C ALA A 294 -7.34 -1.18 -20.49
N ARG A 295 -6.04 -0.78 -20.60
CA ARG A 295 -4.91 -1.71 -20.48
C ARG A 295 -4.82 -2.31 -19.07
N ALA A 296 -5.03 -1.50 -18.04
CA ALA A 296 -5.04 -1.96 -16.65
C ALA A 296 -6.17 -2.96 -16.39
N LEU A 297 -7.39 -2.69 -16.86
CA LEU A 297 -8.52 -3.65 -16.75
C LEU A 297 -8.24 -4.95 -17.49
N LYS A 298 -7.60 -4.90 -18.67
CA LYS A 298 -7.16 -6.10 -19.38
C LYS A 298 -6.19 -6.91 -18.51
N GLN A 299 -5.22 -6.27 -17.89
CA GLN A 299 -4.27 -6.93 -16.98
C GLN A 299 -4.97 -7.54 -15.76
N VAL A 300 -5.92 -6.84 -15.16
CA VAL A 300 -6.71 -7.36 -14.02
C VAL A 300 -7.48 -8.62 -14.44
N ARG A 301 -8.16 -8.60 -15.59
CA ARG A 301 -8.87 -9.78 -16.13
C ARG A 301 -7.92 -10.97 -16.35
N ASP A 302 -6.74 -10.70 -16.88
CA ASP A 302 -5.73 -11.73 -17.10
C ASP A 302 -5.20 -12.32 -15.80
N ILE A 303 -5.08 -11.51 -14.73
CA ILE A 303 -4.71 -11.98 -13.39
C ILE A 303 -5.82 -12.86 -12.81
N LEU A 304 -7.08 -12.42 -12.88
CA LEU A 304 -8.22 -13.13 -12.31
C LEU A 304 -8.53 -14.46 -13.01
N ARG A 305 -8.06 -14.64 -14.26
CA ARG A 305 -8.20 -15.91 -15.02
C ARG A 305 -7.11 -16.93 -14.70
N ARG A 306 -6.04 -16.51 -14.02
CA ARG A 306 -4.95 -17.44 -13.67
C ARG A 306 -5.34 -18.29 -12.49
N ASP A 307 -4.83 -19.51 -12.47
CA ASP A 307 -4.91 -20.35 -11.28
C ASP A 307 -4.26 -19.62 -10.11
N ASN A 308 -4.98 -19.54 -9.02
CA ASN A 308 -4.49 -18.90 -7.82
C ASN A 308 -3.80 -19.97 -6.97
N PRO A 309 -2.51 -19.80 -6.64
CA PRO A 309 -1.86 -20.73 -5.74
C PRO A 309 -2.60 -20.68 -4.39
N ALA A 310 -3.29 -21.76 -4.06
CA ALA A 310 -3.92 -21.90 -2.76
C ALA A 310 -2.84 -21.75 -1.67
N VAL A 311 -3.06 -20.83 -0.75
CA VAL A 311 -2.11 -20.58 0.35
C VAL A 311 -2.23 -21.67 1.44
N PHE A 312 -3.39 -22.31 1.51
CA PHE A 312 -3.64 -23.42 2.44
C PHE A 312 -4.48 -24.53 1.76
N SER A 313 -4.38 -25.75 2.30
CA SER A 313 -5.02 -26.91 1.69
C SER A 313 -6.55 -26.86 1.72
N PRO A 314 -7.24 -27.62 0.85
CA PRO A 314 -8.69 -27.76 0.89
C PRO A 314 -9.23 -28.25 2.25
N ASP A 315 -8.47 -29.08 2.98
CA ASP A 315 -8.85 -29.55 4.30
C ASP A 315 -8.86 -28.41 5.32
N VAL A 316 -7.86 -27.53 5.29
CA VAL A 316 -7.83 -26.31 6.12
C VAL A 316 -8.95 -25.36 5.74
N ASP A 317 -9.27 -25.21 4.44
CA ASP A 317 -10.40 -24.40 3.99
C ASP A 317 -11.74 -24.94 4.55
N ALA A 318 -11.94 -26.25 4.48
CA ALA A 318 -13.12 -26.91 5.04
C ALA A 318 -13.25 -26.70 6.56
N LEU A 319 -12.15 -26.81 7.30
CA LEU A 319 -12.10 -26.54 8.74
C LEU A 319 -12.47 -25.08 9.07
N ILE A 320 -11.94 -24.14 8.32
CA ILE A 320 -12.24 -22.70 8.49
C ILE A 320 -13.74 -22.47 8.24
N ARG A 321 -14.29 -22.98 7.13
CA ARG A 321 -15.71 -22.82 6.78
C ARG A 321 -16.66 -23.48 7.79
N ALA A 322 -16.27 -24.61 8.35
CA ALA A 322 -17.02 -25.29 9.41
C ALA A 322 -17.02 -24.47 10.72
N ARG A 323 -15.91 -23.79 11.03
CA ARG A 323 -15.76 -23.01 12.27
C ARG A 323 -16.35 -21.60 12.17
N PHE A 324 -16.31 -20.99 11.01
CA PHE A 324 -16.79 -19.62 10.76
C PHE A 324 -17.93 -19.65 9.76
N GLN A 325 -19.16 -19.59 10.26
CA GLN A 325 -20.35 -19.57 9.42
C GLN A 325 -20.47 -18.25 8.66
N ASN A 326 -21.10 -18.29 7.48
CA ASN A 326 -21.37 -17.12 6.64
C ASN A 326 -20.11 -16.36 6.14
N LEU A 327 -19.00 -17.06 5.93
CA LEU A 327 -17.87 -16.49 5.22
C LEU A 327 -18.24 -16.21 3.75
N VAL A 328 -17.81 -15.06 3.24
CA VAL A 328 -17.85 -14.79 1.80
C VAL A 328 -17.02 -15.86 1.08
N ALA A 329 -17.40 -16.19 -0.16
CA ALA A 329 -16.83 -17.30 -0.92
C ALA A 329 -15.29 -17.32 -0.97
N GLY A 330 -14.62 -16.18 -0.96
CA GLY A 330 -13.17 -16.08 -0.85
C GLY A 330 -12.39 -16.51 -2.10
N ASP A 331 -13.07 -17.01 -3.13
CA ASP A 331 -12.45 -17.36 -4.40
C ASP A 331 -12.43 -16.14 -5.32
N SER A 332 -11.36 -16.00 -6.11
CA SER A 332 -11.32 -14.99 -7.16
C SER A 332 -12.39 -15.32 -8.21
N CYS A 333 -13.16 -14.34 -8.61
CA CYS A 333 -14.11 -14.48 -9.69
C CYS A 333 -13.77 -13.49 -10.82
N PRO A 334 -14.04 -13.84 -12.10
CA PRO A 334 -13.90 -12.89 -13.19
C PRO A 334 -14.78 -11.67 -12.97
N LEU A 335 -14.27 -10.49 -13.34
CA LEU A 335 -15.09 -9.28 -13.37
C LEU A 335 -16.26 -9.50 -14.33
N GLY A 336 -17.48 -9.21 -13.88
CA GLY A 336 -18.68 -9.24 -14.73
C GLY A 336 -18.53 -8.28 -15.92
N ALA A 337 -19.26 -8.57 -17.00
CA ALA A 337 -19.25 -7.73 -18.20
C ALA A 337 -19.68 -6.27 -17.92
N GLU A 338 -20.54 -6.08 -16.93
CA GLU A 338 -21.07 -4.76 -16.52
C GLU A 338 -20.03 -3.83 -15.88
N VAL A 339 -18.90 -4.36 -15.38
CA VAL A 339 -17.80 -3.55 -14.82
C VAL A 339 -16.93 -2.93 -15.92
N VAL A 340 -17.25 -3.15 -17.18
CA VAL A 340 -16.41 -2.89 -18.34
C VAL A 340 -16.63 -1.53 -18.96
N ASP A 341 -17.83 -1.03 -18.89
CA ASP A 341 -18.22 0.20 -19.53
C ASP A 341 -18.40 1.31 -18.49
N GLY A 342 -17.30 1.96 -18.15
CA GLY A 342 -17.30 3.21 -17.35
C GLY A 342 -18.02 4.37 -18.04
N ALA A 343 -18.95 4.08 -18.95
CA ALA A 343 -19.88 4.98 -19.60
C ALA A 343 -21.29 4.70 -19.07
N GLY A 344 -21.59 5.18 -17.87
CA GLY A 344 -22.95 5.08 -17.40
C GLY A 344 -23.08 5.14 -15.87
N MET A 345 -22.69 6.26 -15.27
CA MET A 345 -23.40 6.74 -14.09
C MET A 345 -24.17 8.01 -14.48
N PRO A 346 -25.46 8.10 -14.08
CA PRO A 346 -26.31 9.25 -14.40
C PRO A 346 -25.81 10.55 -13.79
#